data_2856b2583b697e6c3e29ff06f2f82ca7
#
_entry.id   2856b2583b697e6c3e29ff06f2f82ca7
#
_cell.length_a   1.000
_cell.length_b   1.000
_cell.length_c   1.000
_cell.angle_alpha   90.00
_cell.angle_beta   90.00
_cell.angle_gamma   90.00
#
_symmetry.space_group_name_H-M   'P 1'
#
loop_
_entity.id
_entity.type
_entity.pdbx_description
1 polymer ?
#
loop_
_entity_poly.entity_id
_entity_poly.type
_entity_poly.pdbx_seq_one_letter_code
_entity_poly.pdbx_strand_id
1 'polypeptide(L)'
;MSKDRGTRAAYRFFLPIPTRWMDNDVYGHVNNVTYYSWFDTAVARFLIDSGFLHIPTAPVIGLVVETQCRYFAPIAFPDQVTAGLRCGRAGNTSVRYEIGIFRNEEDLAAAEGHFVHVYVDRATQKTPTPLPAALRSALAGITPV
;
A
#
# COMPACT_ATOMS: atom_id res chain seq x y z
N MET A 1 -15.88 -18.00 -0.73
CA MET A 1 -14.66 -17.80 0.07
C MET A 1 -13.47 -17.96 -0.83
N SER A 2 -12.65 -16.97 -0.84
CA SER A 2 -11.50 -16.96 -1.71
C SER A 2 -10.46 -17.97 -1.25
N LYS A 3 -10.04 -18.83 -2.18
CA LYS A 3 -8.87 -19.68 -2.00
C LYS A 3 -7.57 -18.89 -2.19
N ASP A 4 -7.69 -17.61 -2.56
CA ASP A 4 -6.58 -16.79 -3.01
C ASP A 4 -6.14 -15.77 -1.95
N ARG A 5 -6.56 -15.95 -0.68
CA ARG A 5 -6.07 -15.12 0.41
C ARG A 5 -4.58 -15.37 0.60
N GLY A 6 -3.82 -14.29 0.51
CA GLY A 6 -2.39 -14.36 0.71
C GLY A 6 -2.00 -14.49 2.18
N THR A 7 -0.75 -14.84 2.38
CA THR A 7 -0.14 -14.91 3.71
C THR A 7 0.94 -13.84 3.83
N ARG A 8 1.43 -13.63 5.06
CA ARG A 8 2.50 -12.66 5.32
C ARG A 8 3.74 -12.93 4.46
N ALA A 9 4.05 -14.18 4.20
CA ALA A 9 5.23 -14.56 3.41
C ALA A 9 5.19 -14.03 1.97
N ALA A 10 4.01 -13.66 1.46
CA ALA A 10 3.88 -13.13 0.10
C ALA A 10 4.29 -11.65 -0.01
N TYR A 11 4.53 -10.98 1.11
CA TYR A 11 4.85 -9.56 1.15
C TYR A 11 6.27 -9.34 1.63
N ARG A 12 6.84 -8.15 1.38
CA ARG A 12 8.26 -7.87 1.62
C ARG A 12 8.52 -6.69 2.54
N PHE A 13 7.59 -5.76 2.66
CA PHE A 13 7.69 -4.61 3.55
C PHE A 13 6.46 -4.61 4.45
N PHE A 14 6.65 -4.36 5.75
CA PHE A 14 5.56 -4.41 6.71
C PHE A 14 5.51 -3.13 7.53
N LEU A 15 4.32 -2.62 7.71
CA LEU A 15 4.07 -1.43 8.51
C LEU A 15 2.95 -1.71 9.52
N PRO A 16 3.24 -1.65 10.82
CA PRO A 16 2.17 -1.69 11.83
C PRO A 16 1.34 -0.41 11.74
N ILE A 17 0.03 -0.57 11.76
CA ILE A 17 -0.92 0.56 11.74
C ILE A 17 -1.90 0.34 12.89
N PRO A 18 -1.90 1.18 13.94
CA PRO A 18 -2.87 1.04 15.01
C PRO A 18 -4.27 1.39 14.50
N THR A 19 -5.27 0.59 14.86
CA THR A 19 -6.67 0.94 14.62
C THR A 19 -7.08 2.04 15.58
N ARG A 20 -8.08 2.83 15.18
CA ARG A 20 -8.65 3.91 16.00
C ARG A 20 -10.11 3.64 16.23
N TRP A 21 -10.63 4.14 17.37
CA TRP A 21 -12.07 4.04 17.64
C TRP A 21 -12.89 4.60 16.48
N MET A 22 -12.46 5.71 15.89
CA MET A 22 -13.15 6.37 14.78
C MET A 22 -13.06 5.60 13.45
N ASP A 23 -12.26 4.54 13.37
CA ASP A 23 -12.20 3.71 12.16
C ASP A 23 -13.42 2.80 12.03
N ASN A 24 -14.07 2.45 13.15
CA ASN A 24 -15.26 1.63 13.13
C ASN A 24 -16.46 2.43 12.62
N ASP A 25 -17.32 1.76 11.87
CA ASP A 25 -18.61 2.30 11.48
C ASP A 25 -19.72 1.79 12.42
N VAL A 26 -20.97 2.08 12.08
CA VAL A 26 -22.12 1.72 12.91
C VAL A 26 -22.31 0.20 13.02
N TYR A 27 -21.71 -0.58 12.15
CA TYR A 27 -21.78 -2.04 12.19
C TYR A 27 -20.73 -2.66 13.13
N GLY A 28 -19.86 -1.84 13.72
CA GLY A 28 -18.86 -2.29 14.65
C GLY A 28 -17.58 -2.84 14.01
N HIS A 29 -17.39 -2.63 12.73
CA HIS A 29 -16.18 -3.03 11.99
C HIS A 29 -15.53 -1.81 11.37
N VAL A 30 -14.23 -1.91 11.12
CA VAL A 30 -13.53 -0.85 10.41
C VAL A 30 -14.21 -0.60 9.06
N ASN A 31 -14.53 0.67 8.80
CA ASN A 31 -15.18 1.06 7.57
C ASN A 31 -14.32 0.68 6.37
N ASN A 32 -14.96 0.18 5.31
CA ASN A 32 -14.25 -0.27 4.11
C ASN A 32 -13.37 0.81 3.49
N VAL A 33 -13.75 2.07 3.59
CA VAL A 33 -12.98 3.20 3.05
C VAL A 33 -11.65 3.38 3.78
N THR A 34 -11.58 3.04 5.04
CA THR A 34 -10.36 3.17 5.85
C THR A 34 -9.20 2.32 5.30
N TYR A 35 -9.51 1.19 4.68
CA TYR A 35 -8.49 0.32 4.10
C TYR A 35 -7.68 1.03 3.01
N TYR A 36 -8.32 1.89 2.23
CA TYR A 36 -7.62 2.68 1.21
C TYR A 36 -6.64 3.67 1.83
N SER A 37 -7.00 4.24 2.98
CA SER A 37 -6.08 5.08 3.75
C SER A 37 -4.87 4.28 4.24
N TRP A 38 -5.07 3.04 4.65
CA TRP A 38 -3.97 2.18 5.06
C TRP A 38 -3.06 1.83 3.90
N PHE A 39 -3.62 1.60 2.70
CA PHE A 39 -2.83 1.36 1.49
C PHE A 39 -1.94 2.56 1.18
N ASP A 40 -2.52 3.74 1.20
CA ASP A 40 -1.80 4.99 0.93
C ASP A 40 -0.68 5.20 1.96
N THR A 41 -0.98 4.98 3.23
CA THR A 41 0.00 5.11 4.30
C THR A 41 1.17 4.13 4.13
N ALA A 42 0.88 2.89 3.78
CA ALA A 42 1.93 1.88 3.60
C ALA A 42 2.86 2.24 2.43
N VAL A 43 2.30 2.67 1.32
CA VAL A 43 3.08 3.09 0.15
C VAL A 43 3.90 4.34 0.46
N ALA A 44 3.29 5.35 1.09
CA ALA A 44 3.98 6.58 1.46
C ALA A 44 5.15 6.30 2.41
N ARG A 45 4.94 5.44 3.41
CA ARG A 45 5.98 5.11 4.37
C ARG A 45 7.13 4.35 3.71
N PHE A 46 6.82 3.43 2.81
CA PHE A 46 7.84 2.75 2.02
C PHE A 46 8.69 3.74 1.23
N LEU A 47 8.05 4.70 0.56
CA LEU A 47 8.76 5.70 -0.24
C LEU A 47 9.64 6.60 0.63
N ILE A 48 9.15 6.98 1.81
CA ILE A 48 9.92 7.77 2.76
C ILE A 48 11.12 6.98 3.29
N ASP A 49 10.88 5.75 3.74
CA ASP A 49 11.94 4.92 4.32
C ASP A 49 13.01 4.53 3.30
N SER A 50 12.64 4.42 2.02
CA SER A 50 13.60 4.14 0.95
C SER A 50 14.44 5.36 0.56
N GLY A 51 14.11 6.54 1.08
CA GLY A 51 14.80 7.78 0.77
C GLY A 51 14.38 8.43 -0.55
N PHE A 52 13.42 7.83 -1.26
CA PHE A 52 12.95 8.38 -2.53
C PHE A 52 12.09 9.63 -2.35
N LEU A 53 11.18 9.60 -1.37
CA LEU A 53 10.23 10.69 -1.17
C LEU A 53 10.71 11.65 -0.08
N HIS A 54 11.09 12.85 -0.50
CA HIS A 54 11.38 13.96 0.41
C HIS A 54 10.31 15.03 0.23
N ILE A 55 9.37 15.09 1.16
CA ILE A 55 8.36 16.12 1.16
C ILE A 55 8.96 17.37 1.81
N PRO A 56 8.88 18.58 1.20
CA PRO A 56 8.15 18.95 -0.02
C PRO A 56 9.00 19.02 -1.30
N THR A 57 10.17 18.41 -1.36
CA THR A 57 11.16 18.71 -2.40
C THR A 57 11.32 17.66 -3.49
N ALA A 58 10.61 16.54 -3.41
CA ALA A 58 10.72 15.50 -4.43
C ALA A 58 10.35 16.02 -5.82
N PRO A 59 11.24 15.87 -6.83
CA PRO A 59 10.95 16.39 -8.18
C PRO A 59 9.95 15.55 -8.96
N VAL A 60 9.79 14.29 -8.59
CA VAL A 60 8.86 13.33 -9.20
C VAL A 60 7.97 12.79 -8.11
N ILE A 61 6.67 12.77 -8.34
CA ILE A 61 5.69 12.27 -7.38
C ILE A 61 4.78 11.24 -8.02
N GLY A 62 4.22 10.36 -7.21
CA GLY A 62 3.24 9.38 -7.64
C GLY A 62 1.81 9.89 -7.44
N LEU A 63 1.01 9.79 -8.47
CA LEU A 63 -0.43 10.08 -8.39
C LEU A 63 -1.20 8.78 -8.48
N VAL A 64 -2.17 8.59 -7.60
CA VAL A 64 -3.03 7.41 -7.60
C VAL A 64 -3.97 7.47 -8.78
N VAL A 65 -3.95 6.45 -9.62
CA VAL A 65 -4.86 6.35 -10.76
C VAL A 65 -5.84 5.20 -10.64
N GLU A 66 -5.55 4.23 -9.77
CA GLU A 66 -6.44 3.10 -9.54
C GLU A 66 -6.14 2.49 -8.17
N THR A 67 -7.19 2.10 -7.47
CA THR A 67 -7.06 1.31 -6.26
C THR A 67 -8.25 0.36 -6.14
N GLN A 68 -8.01 -0.80 -5.54
CA GLN A 68 -9.02 -1.82 -5.33
C GLN A 68 -8.73 -2.55 -4.03
N CYS A 69 -9.78 -2.97 -3.35
CA CYS A 69 -9.65 -3.78 -2.14
C CYS A 69 -10.69 -4.89 -2.14
N ARG A 70 -10.27 -6.09 -1.77
CA ARG A 70 -11.15 -7.24 -1.51
C ARG A 70 -11.07 -7.56 -0.02
N TYR A 71 -12.22 -7.80 0.57
CA TYR A 71 -12.38 -7.96 2.02
C TYR A 71 -12.71 -9.42 2.32
N PHE A 72 -11.92 -10.06 3.18
CA PHE A 72 -12.08 -11.49 3.52
C PHE A 72 -12.53 -11.73 4.96
N ALA A 73 -12.09 -10.88 5.87
CA ALA A 73 -12.43 -11.00 7.29
C ALA A 73 -12.54 -9.60 7.90
N PRO A 74 -13.46 -9.40 8.86
CA PRO A 74 -13.65 -8.08 9.46
C PRO A 74 -12.51 -7.74 10.41
N ILE A 75 -12.23 -6.45 10.52
CA ILE A 75 -11.32 -5.87 11.52
C ILE A 75 -12.14 -4.88 12.32
N ALA A 76 -11.85 -4.78 13.61
CA ALA A 76 -12.51 -3.85 14.50
C ALA A 76 -11.51 -3.30 15.50
N PHE A 77 -11.63 -2.00 15.84
CA PHE A 77 -10.86 -1.46 16.95
C PHE A 77 -11.17 -2.28 18.22
N PRO A 78 -10.21 -2.70 19.03
CA PRO A 78 -8.80 -2.33 19.05
C PRO A 78 -7.84 -3.35 18.41
N ASP A 79 -8.26 -4.06 17.38
CA ASP A 79 -7.35 -4.96 16.68
C ASP A 79 -6.08 -4.22 16.25
N GLN A 80 -4.98 -4.95 16.19
CA GLN A 80 -3.74 -4.45 15.63
C GLN A 80 -3.66 -4.84 14.17
N VAL A 81 -3.27 -3.89 13.32
CA VAL A 81 -3.17 -4.11 11.89
C VAL A 81 -1.70 -4.02 11.46
N THR A 82 -1.32 -4.92 10.58
CA THR A 82 -0.06 -4.84 9.84
C THR A 82 -0.38 -4.79 8.36
N ALA A 83 0.11 -3.76 7.66
CA ALA A 83 0.04 -3.69 6.22
C ALA A 83 1.29 -4.30 5.62
N GLY A 84 1.12 -5.31 4.77
CA GLY A 84 2.20 -5.90 3.99
C GLY A 84 2.19 -5.31 2.58
N LEU A 85 3.36 -5.00 2.05
CA LEU A 85 3.54 -4.37 0.76
C LEU A 85 4.49 -5.17 -0.11
N ARG A 86 4.16 -5.25 -1.40
CA ARG A 86 5.07 -5.77 -2.42
C ARG A 86 4.86 -4.99 -3.72
N CYS A 87 5.88 -4.97 -4.56
CA CYS A 87 5.74 -4.45 -5.92
C CYS A 87 5.21 -5.57 -6.81
N GLY A 88 4.02 -5.41 -7.34
CA GLY A 88 3.45 -6.37 -8.29
C GLY A 88 3.96 -6.15 -9.69
N ARG A 89 4.22 -4.90 -10.07
CA ARG A 89 4.75 -4.54 -11.38
C ARG A 89 5.36 -3.14 -11.35
N ALA A 90 6.55 -3.00 -11.89
CA ALA A 90 7.17 -1.71 -12.18
C ALA A 90 7.21 -1.53 -13.71
N GLY A 91 6.39 -0.62 -14.21
CA GLY A 91 6.36 -0.25 -15.62
C GLY A 91 7.36 0.86 -15.94
N ASN A 92 7.18 1.52 -17.08
CA ASN A 92 8.04 2.64 -17.46
C ASN A 92 7.76 3.87 -16.60
N THR A 93 6.48 4.22 -16.41
CA THR A 93 6.05 5.42 -15.66
C THR A 93 5.13 5.09 -14.50
N SER A 94 4.78 3.83 -14.29
CA SER A 94 3.79 3.42 -13.30
C SER A 94 4.29 2.26 -12.45
N VAL A 95 3.74 2.17 -11.24
CA VAL A 95 4.00 1.06 -10.33
C VAL A 95 2.66 0.54 -9.82
N ARG A 96 2.50 -0.78 -9.87
CA ARG A 96 1.41 -1.46 -9.18
C ARG A 96 1.94 -1.98 -7.85
N TYR A 97 1.50 -1.35 -6.78
CA TYR A 97 1.75 -1.83 -5.42
C TYR A 97 0.64 -2.79 -5.03
N GLU A 98 1.00 -3.88 -4.38
CA GLU A 98 0.03 -4.84 -3.85
C GLU A 98 0.14 -4.88 -2.34
N ILE A 99 -0.99 -4.80 -1.66
CA ILE A 99 -1.04 -4.62 -0.21
C ILE A 99 -1.93 -5.71 0.39
N GLY A 100 -1.43 -6.35 1.45
CA GLY A 100 -2.22 -7.23 2.31
C GLY A 100 -2.40 -6.59 3.68
N ILE A 101 -3.62 -6.68 4.20
CA ILE A 101 -3.93 -6.19 5.54
C ILE A 101 -4.11 -7.40 6.46
N PHE A 102 -3.32 -7.44 7.53
CA PHE A 102 -3.28 -8.56 8.48
C PHE A 102 -3.76 -8.10 9.84
N ARG A 103 -4.65 -8.90 10.43
CA ARG A 103 -5.24 -8.62 11.74
C ARG A 103 -4.47 -9.38 12.82
N ASN A 104 -4.03 -8.67 13.83
CA ASN A 104 -3.35 -9.27 15.00
C ASN A 104 -2.21 -10.19 14.57
N GLU A 105 -2.15 -11.41 15.07
CA GLU A 105 -1.11 -12.38 14.71
C GLU A 105 -1.52 -13.33 13.58
N GLU A 106 -2.67 -13.10 12.95
CA GLU A 106 -3.16 -13.99 11.90
C GLU A 106 -2.27 -13.94 10.67
N ASP A 107 -2.01 -15.09 10.08
CA ASP A 107 -1.15 -15.20 8.90
C ASP A 107 -1.91 -14.98 7.60
N LEU A 108 -3.23 -15.23 7.58
CA LEU A 108 -4.06 -14.99 6.41
C LEU A 108 -4.48 -13.52 6.35
N ALA A 109 -4.40 -12.93 5.18
CA ALA A 109 -4.80 -11.56 4.98
C ALA A 109 -6.30 -11.37 5.27
N ALA A 110 -6.65 -10.35 6.04
CA ALA A 110 -8.04 -9.94 6.24
C ALA A 110 -8.58 -9.19 5.03
N ALA A 111 -7.71 -8.53 4.30
CA ALA A 111 -8.03 -7.85 3.04
C ALA A 111 -6.80 -7.81 2.16
N GLU A 112 -7.01 -7.74 0.85
CA GLU A 112 -5.94 -7.59 -0.12
C GLU A 112 -6.38 -6.65 -1.23
N GLY A 113 -5.44 -5.87 -1.73
CA GLY A 113 -5.74 -4.97 -2.81
C GLY A 113 -4.51 -4.50 -3.55
N HIS A 114 -4.74 -3.57 -4.46
CA HIS A 114 -3.66 -2.95 -5.20
C HIS A 114 -3.87 -1.44 -5.27
N PHE A 115 -2.78 -0.76 -5.59
CA PHE A 115 -2.67 0.68 -5.56
C PHE A 115 -1.70 1.06 -6.67
N VAL A 116 -2.20 1.71 -7.71
CA VAL A 116 -1.38 2.04 -8.88
C VAL A 116 -1.05 3.53 -8.85
N HIS A 117 0.26 3.81 -8.85
CA HIS A 117 0.79 5.15 -9.03
C HIS A 117 1.25 5.33 -10.47
N VAL A 118 0.92 6.47 -11.07
CA VAL A 118 1.64 7.00 -12.22
C VAL A 118 2.56 8.11 -11.70
N TYR A 119 3.83 8.03 -12.08
CA TYR A 119 4.82 9.01 -11.65
C TYR A 119 4.90 10.15 -12.64
N VAL A 120 4.86 11.36 -12.11
CA VAL A 120 4.77 12.57 -12.91
C VAL A 120 5.75 13.61 -12.40
N ASP A 121 6.09 14.56 -13.25
CA ASP A 121 6.83 15.75 -12.84
C ASP A 121 6.01 16.53 -11.82
N ARG A 122 6.63 16.83 -10.67
CA ARG A 122 5.95 17.52 -9.58
C ARG A 122 5.44 18.91 -9.95
N ALA A 123 6.23 19.64 -10.75
CA ALA A 123 5.89 21.01 -11.08
C ALA A 123 4.61 21.11 -11.94
N THR A 124 4.47 20.22 -12.91
CA THR A 124 3.32 20.22 -13.81
C THR A 124 2.21 19.29 -13.37
N GLN A 125 2.56 18.19 -12.69
CA GLN A 125 1.66 17.11 -12.30
C GLN A 125 0.88 16.50 -13.46
N LYS A 126 1.39 16.63 -14.68
CA LYS A 126 0.69 16.20 -15.90
C LYS A 126 1.52 15.28 -16.77
N THR A 127 2.84 15.44 -16.77
CA THR A 127 3.69 14.71 -17.69
C THR A 127 4.17 13.42 -17.03
N PRO A 128 3.75 12.24 -17.52
CA PRO A 128 4.30 10.98 -17.04
C PRO A 128 5.81 10.97 -17.24
N THR A 129 6.52 10.53 -16.20
CA THR A 129 7.97 10.58 -16.13
C THR A 129 8.48 9.17 -15.88
N PRO A 130 9.54 8.71 -16.57
CA PRO A 130 10.12 7.41 -16.29
C PRO A 130 10.49 7.29 -14.81
N LEU A 131 10.32 6.10 -14.26
CA LEU A 131 10.64 5.85 -12.85
C LEU A 131 12.11 6.18 -12.60
N PRO A 132 12.41 7.03 -11.61
CA PRO A 132 13.80 7.30 -11.25
C PRO A 132 14.56 6.03 -10.86
N ALA A 133 15.86 5.98 -11.14
CA ALA A 133 16.70 4.82 -10.84
C ALA A 133 16.64 4.45 -9.35
N ALA A 134 16.61 5.45 -8.47
CA ALA A 134 16.53 5.21 -7.02
C ALA A 134 15.23 4.51 -6.65
N LEU A 135 14.11 4.88 -7.28
CA LEU A 135 12.82 4.22 -7.07
C LEU A 135 12.85 2.79 -7.59
N ARG A 136 13.39 2.56 -8.79
CA ARG A 136 13.50 1.20 -9.34
C ARG A 136 14.34 0.31 -8.43
N SER A 137 15.40 0.82 -7.88
CA SER A 137 16.24 0.09 -6.95
C SER A 137 15.49 -0.28 -5.67
N ALA A 138 14.73 0.67 -5.10
CA ALA A 138 13.93 0.42 -3.92
C ALA A 138 12.84 -0.62 -4.20
N LEU A 139 12.17 -0.52 -5.35
CA LEU A 139 11.11 -1.46 -5.74
C LEU A 139 11.63 -2.88 -5.92
N ALA A 140 12.85 -3.04 -6.43
CA ALA A 140 13.47 -4.35 -6.55
C ALA A 140 13.55 -5.07 -5.21
N GLY A 141 13.76 -4.33 -4.12
CA GLY A 141 13.82 -4.87 -2.76
C GLY A 141 12.48 -5.41 -2.23
N ILE A 142 11.37 -5.02 -2.83
CA ILE A 142 10.03 -5.49 -2.44
C ILE A 142 9.32 -6.24 -3.56
N THR A 143 10.02 -6.59 -4.61
CA THR A 143 9.47 -7.41 -5.68
C THR A 143 9.67 -8.88 -5.32
N PRO A 144 8.58 -9.69 -5.25
CA PRO A 144 8.71 -11.12 -5.00
C PRO A 144 9.51 -11.80 -6.11
N VAL A 145 10.25 -12.81 -5.70
CA VAL A 145 11.05 -13.61 -6.64
C VAL A 145 10.17 -14.68 -7.29
#